data_39a556a320c988c1ef75e07e6e1034db
#
_entry.id   39a556a320c988c1ef75e07e6e1034db
#
_cell.length_a   1.000
_cell.length_b   1.000
_cell.length_c   1.000
_cell.angle_alpha   90.00
_cell.angle_beta   90.00
_cell.angle_gamma   90.00
#
_symmetry.space_group_name_H-M   'P 1'
#
loop_
_entity.id
_entity.type
_entity.pdbx_description
1 polymer ?
#
loop_
_entity_poly.entity_id
_entity_poly.type
_entity_poly.pdbx_seq_one_letter_code
_entity_poly.pdbx_strand_id
1 'polypeptide(L)'
;YEIHERLVGSEMCIRDSAYVGSEDGRLYNWMREAYRYEIKAVPDLTDIDDDIVKISIFHPEDAERIVKDWFYDKWKDTILLAPAGVYWVDCSEPSINKGSALQFLLDKYEIKPDEVMVFGDNINDLGMLACAKESYAIGSARDEVKQAAAHVADTMRNQGVIKVLKEQLLK
;
A
#
# COMPACT_ATOMS: atom_id res chain seq x y z
N TYR A 1 -0.70 6.99 25.71
CA TYR A 1 0.19 8.15 25.90
C TYR A 1 1.63 7.89 25.41
N GLU A 2 2.20 6.69 25.58
CA GLU A 2 3.57 6.38 25.08
C GLU A 2 3.69 6.28 23.55
N ILE A 3 2.61 6.11 22.85
CA ILE A 3 2.59 5.93 21.40
C ILE A 3 2.79 7.25 20.65
N HIS A 4 2.24 8.35 21.18
CA HIS A 4 2.32 9.68 20.53
C HIS A 4 3.73 10.28 20.49
N GLU A 5 4.58 10.00 21.47
CA GLU A 5 5.94 10.59 21.52
C GLU A 5 6.91 9.99 20.50
N ARG A 6 6.59 8.83 19.90
CA ARG A 6 7.49 8.08 19.01
C ARG A 6 7.05 8.04 17.55
N LEU A 7 5.78 8.34 17.29
CA LEU A 7 5.28 8.52 15.94
C LEU A 7 5.41 9.98 15.53
N VAL A 8 6.14 10.23 14.44
CA VAL A 8 6.30 11.58 13.90
C VAL A 8 5.02 12.03 13.18
N GLY A 9 4.16 11.09 12.81
CA GLY A 9 2.86 11.36 12.25
C GLY A 9 2.09 10.09 11.91
N SER A 10 0.78 10.18 11.95
CA SER A 10 -0.14 9.18 11.40
C SER A 10 -1.22 9.89 10.62
N GLU A 11 -1.73 9.22 9.60
CA GLU A 11 -2.88 9.66 8.84
C GLU A 11 -3.97 8.59 8.84
N MET A 12 -5.21 9.03 8.81
CA MET A 12 -6.36 8.17 8.59
C MET A 12 -6.95 8.49 7.23
N CYS A 13 -6.97 7.50 6.34
CA CYS A 13 -7.50 7.65 5.00
C CYS A 13 -8.96 7.22 4.97
N ILE A 14 -9.77 8.06 4.36
CA ILE A 14 -11.11 7.77 3.87
C ILE A 14 -11.11 7.91 2.34
N ARG A 15 -12.21 7.64 1.67
CA ARG A 15 -12.32 7.48 0.19
C ARG A 15 -11.44 8.41 -0.64
N ASP A 16 -11.43 9.71 -0.34
CA ASP A 16 -10.80 10.78 -1.15
C ASP A 16 -10.06 11.82 -0.31
N SER A 17 -10.10 11.71 1.01
CA SER A 17 -9.46 12.63 1.94
C SER A 17 -8.66 11.89 3.01
N ALA A 18 -7.81 12.64 3.71
CA ALA A 18 -7.01 12.13 4.80
C ALA A 18 -7.12 13.04 6.03
N TYR A 19 -7.10 12.44 7.22
CA TYR A 19 -7.04 13.15 8.48
C TYR A 19 -5.63 13.06 9.07
N VAL A 20 -5.13 14.16 9.60
CA VAL A 20 -3.83 14.25 10.29
C VAL A 20 -3.99 15.01 11.61
N GLY A 21 -3.11 14.73 12.57
CA GLY A 21 -3.17 15.34 13.90
C GLY A 21 -2.76 16.82 13.97
N SER A 22 -2.12 17.39 12.93
CA SER A 22 -1.64 18.78 12.95
C SER A 22 -1.34 19.30 11.54
N GLU A 23 -1.62 20.59 11.30
CA GLU A 23 -1.22 21.30 10.08
C GLU A 23 0.25 21.72 10.09
N ASP A 24 0.90 21.78 11.23
CA ASP A 24 2.26 22.31 11.40
C ASP A 24 3.36 21.26 11.17
N GLY A 25 2.96 20.02 10.86
CA GLY A 25 3.88 18.91 10.76
C GLY A 25 4.51 18.73 9.38
N ARG A 26 5.72 18.12 9.36
CA ARG A 26 6.39 17.68 8.13
C ARG A 26 5.49 16.77 7.30
N LEU A 27 4.67 15.94 7.96
CA LEU A 27 3.71 15.05 7.33
C LEU A 27 2.65 15.81 6.53
N TYR A 28 1.99 16.82 7.14
CA TYR A 28 0.96 17.62 6.47
C TYR A 28 1.47 18.29 5.20
N ASN A 29 2.63 18.95 5.30
CA ASN A 29 3.23 19.64 4.15
C ASN A 29 3.61 18.65 3.04
N TRP A 30 4.21 17.53 3.40
CA TRP A 30 4.58 16.51 2.42
C TRP A 30 3.36 15.93 1.71
N MET A 31 2.31 15.56 2.45
CA MET A 31 1.10 14.99 1.87
C MET A 31 0.41 15.97 0.91
N ARG A 32 0.31 17.24 1.31
CA ARG A 32 -0.31 18.27 0.50
C ARG A 32 0.44 18.49 -0.82
N GLU A 33 1.77 18.51 -0.77
CA GLU A 33 2.62 18.78 -1.93
C GLU A 33 2.77 17.55 -2.85
N ALA A 34 2.99 16.36 -2.27
CA ALA A 34 3.29 15.16 -3.02
C ALA A 34 2.04 14.45 -3.56
N TYR A 35 0.97 14.37 -2.76
CA TYR A 35 -0.19 13.53 -3.10
C TYR A 35 -1.43 14.32 -3.52
N ARG A 36 -1.50 15.62 -3.21
CA ARG A 36 -2.63 16.50 -3.54
C ARG A 36 -3.98 16.02 -3.00
N TYR A 37 -3.97 15.27 -1.89
CA TYR A 37 -5.18 14.87 -1.20
C TYR A 37 -5.86 16.06 -0.52
N GLU A 38 -7.16 15.99 -0.34
CA GLU A 38 -7.86 16.84 0.63
C GLU A 38 -7.46 16.37 2.03
N ILE A 39 -6.70 17.21 2.74
CA ILE A 39 -6.19 16.87 4.08
C ILE A 39 -6.91 17.73 5.10
N LYS A 40 -7.47 17.08 6.12
CA LYS A 40 -8.13 17.71 7.26
C LYS A 40 -7.28 17.50 8.51
N ALA A 41 -6.83 18.57 9.12
CA ALA A 41 -6.18 18.49 10.43
C ALA A 41 -7.22 18.44 11.54
N VAL A 42 -7.07 17.50 12.45
CA VAL A 42 -7.93 17.33 13.63
C VAL A 42 -7.07 17.21 14.88
N PRO A 43 -7.45 17.83 16.01
CA PRO A 43 -6.65 17.78 17.22
C PRO A 43 -6.46 16.37 17.80
N ASP A 44 -7.47 15.52 17.63
CA ASP A 44 -7.44 14.13 18.06
C ASP A 44 -8.03 13.24 16.95
N LEU A 45 -7.23 12.31 16.45
CA LEU A 45 -7.66 11.37 15.42
C LEU A 45 -8.72 10.36 15.92
N THR A 46 -8.87 10.21 17.22
CA THR A 46 -9.90 9.33 17.81
C THR A 46 -11.30 9.95 17.80
N ASP A 47 -11.40 11.27 17.57
CA ASP A 47 -12.68 12.00 17.50
C ASP A 47 -13.30 12.00 16.10
N ILE A 48 -12.67 11.32 15.13
CA ILE A 48 -13.18 11.25 13.77
C ILE A 48 -14.41 10.35 13.73
N ASP A 49 -15.55 10.92 13.33
CA ASP A 49 -16.80 10.21 13.06
C ASP A 49 -16.94 9.97 11.54
N ASP A 50 -16.13 9.03 11.03
CA ASP A 50 -16.13 8.67 9.62
C ASP A 50 -15.68 7.20 9.43
N ASP A 51 -15.97 6.62 8.28
CA ASP A 51 -15.56 5.26 7.93
C ASP A 51 -14.06 5.21 7.54
N ILE A 52 -13.21 4.95 8.52
CA ILE A 52 -11.76 4.86 8.31
C ILE A 52 -11.42 3.59 7.53
N VAL A 53 -10.83 3.76 6.36
CA VAL A 53 -10.43 2.65 5.47
C VAL A 53 -9.02 2.16 5.77
N LYS A 54 -8.13 3.07 6.14
CA LYS A 54 -6.70 2.76 6.38
C LYS A 54 -6.08 3.76 7.34
N ILE A 55 -5.16 3.31 8.15
CA ILE A 55 -4.26 4.15 8.96
C ILE A 55 -2.85 3.99 8.39
N SER A 56 -2.17 5.09 8.10
CA SER A 56 -0.77 5.06 7.67
C SER A 56 0.14 5.69 8.73
N ILE A 57 1.16 4.97 9.12
CA ILE A 57 2.19 5.43 10.06
C ILE A 57 3.34 6.00 9.26
N PHE A 58 3.70 7.25 9.55
CA PHE A 58 4.82 7.94 8.93
C PHE A 58 5.99 8.10 9.90
N HIS A 59 7.20 7.79 9.43
CA HIS A 59 8.43 8.13 10.15
C HIS A 59 9.50 8.63 9.16
N PRO A 60 10.16 9.79 9.43
CA PRO A 60 11.03 10.45 8.45
C PRO A 60 12.37 9.74 8.19
N GLU A 61 12.71 8.72 8.96
CA GLU A 61 13.93 7.94 8.78
C GLU A 61 13.62 6.51 8.35
N ASP A 62 12.81 5.77 9.14
CA ASP A 62 12.55 4.34 8.93
C ASP A 62 11.28 3.92 9.68
N ALA A 63 10.15 3.95 8.98
CA ALA A 63 8.86 3.56 9.55
C ALA A 63 8.78 2.04 9.79
N GLU A 64 9.35 1.23 8.90
CA GLU A 64 9.35 -0.23 9.03
C GLU A 64 10.04 -0.67 10.31
N ARG A 65 11.21 -0.14 10.60
CA ARG A 65 11.96 -0.44 11.82
C ARG A 65 11.20 -0.03 13.07
N ILE A 66 10.64 1.18 13.09
CA ILE A 66 9.88 1.69 14.25
C ILE A 66 8.65 0.83 14.51
N VAL A 67 7.90 0.47 13.47
CA VAL A 67 6.73 -0.40 13.62
C VAL A 67 7.13 -1.78 14.10
N LYS A 68 8.21 -2.37 13.55
CA LYS A 68 8.73 -3.67 13.97
C LYS A 68 9.16 -3.68 15.44
N ASP A 69 9.86 -2.64 15.90
CA ASP A 69 10.40 -2.58 17.26
C ASP A 69 9.34 -2.29 18.33
N TRP A 70 8.24 -1.59 17.99
CA TRP A 70 7.30 -1.06 18.98
C TRP A 70 5.84 -1.51 18.82
N PHE A 71 5.42 -1.87 17.60
CA PHE A 71 4.01 -2.15 17.30
C PHE A 71 3.76 -3.60 16.88
N TYR A 72 4.72 -4.21 16.20
CA TYR A 72 4.50 -5.48 15.52
C TYR A 72 4.01 -6.57 16.48
N ASP A 73 4.73 -6.81 17.58
CA ASP A 73 4.37 -7.88 18.52
C ASP A 73 3.02 -7.69 19.19
N LYS A 74 2.60 -6.44 19.34
CA LYS A 74 1.31 -6.11 19.96
C LYS A 74 0.13 -6.27 19.00
N TRP A 75 0.33 -6.01 17.70
CA TRP A 75 -0.77 -5.84 16.77
C TRP A 75 -0.78 -6.81 15.58
N LYS A 76 0.29 -7.59 15.35
CA LYS A 76 0.45 -8.51 14.21
C LYS A 76 -0.70 -9.51 14.01
N ASP A 77 -1.40 -9.87 15.08
CA ASP A 77 -2.49 -10.85 15.05
C ASP A 77 -3.87 -10.21 14.80
N THR A 78 -3.94 -8.87 14.85
CA THR A 78 -5.21 -8.12 14.74
C THR A 78 -5.22 -7.11 13.60
N ILE A 79 -4.06 -6.64 13.17
CA ILE A 79 -3.91 -5.61 12.14
C ILE A 79 -2.86 -6.06 11.14
N LEU A 80 -3.14 -5.93 9.84
CA LEU A 80 -2.13 -6.04 8.80
C LEU A 80 -1.23 -4.80 8.83
N LEU A 81 0.06 -5.01 9.10
CA LEU A 81 1.09 -3.98 9.08
C LEU A 81 1.92 -4.17 7.80
N ALA A 82 1.66 -3.36 6.79
CA ALA A 82 2.25 -3.49 5.46
C ALA A 82 3.23 -2.33 5.18
N PRO A 83 4.56 -2.58 5.09
CA PRO A 83 5.51 -1.56 4.66
C PRO A 83 5.17 -1.01 3.28
N ALA A 84 5.08 0.32 3.17
CA ALA A 84 4.77 1.06 1.95
C ALA A 84 5.93 2.01 1.58
N GLY A 85 7.12 1.46 1.46
CA GLY A 85 8.38 2.19 1.28
C GLY A 85 9.11 2.40 2.61
N VAL A 86 10.16 3.25 2.59
CA VAL A 86 11.02 3.46 3.77
C VAL A 86 10.30 4.24 4.88
N TYR A 87 9.46 5.18 4.49
CA TYR A 87 8.89 6.18 5.41
C TYR A 87 7.47 5.85 5.89
N TRP A 88 6.85 4.79 5.35
CA TRP A 88 5.45 4.49 5.58
C TRP A 88 5.21 3.03 5.96
N VAL A 89 4.29 2.82 6.87
CA VAL A 89 3.66 1.52 7.12
C VAL A 89 2.14 1.71 7.13
N ASP A 90 1.46 1.00 6.25
CA ASP A 90 0.01 0.97 6.19
C ASP A 90 -0.54 -0.06 7.19
N CYS A 91 -1.56 0.36 7.92
CA CYS A 91 -2.29 -0.46 8.87
C CYS A 91 -3.72 -0.64 8.36
N SER A 92 -4.14 -1.86 8.16
CA SER A 92 -5.49 -2.18 7.69
C SER A 92 -6.02 -3.46 8.33
N GLU A 93 -7.26 -3.76 8.09
CA GLU A 93 -7.86 -5.03 8.46
C GLU A 93 -7.16 -6.16 7.69
N PRO A 94 -6.78 -7.29 8.35
CA PRO A 94 -5.94 -8.34 7.74
C PRO A 94 -6.51 -8.98 6.48
N SER A 95 -7.82 -9.06 6.34
CA SER A 95 -8.47 -9.61 5.15
C SER A 95 -8.47 -8.65 3.96
N ILE A 96 -8.19 -7.35 4.21
CA ILE A 96 -8.20 -6.31 3.18
C ILE A 96 -6.79 -6.04 2.67
N ASN A 97 -6.51 -6.52 1.48
CA ASN A 97 -5.24 -6.33 0.78
C ASN A 97 -5.48 -6.28 -0.74
N LYS A 98 -4.44 -5.99 -1.52
CA LYS A 98 -4.53 -5.89 -2.98
C LYS A 98 -5.06 -7.16 -3.64
N GLY A 99 -4.72 -8.33 -3.08
CA GLY A 99 -5.20 -9.61 -3.58
C GLY A 99 -6.69 -9.80 -3.34
N SER A 100 -7.16 -9.60 -2.10
CA SER A 100 -8.60 -9.71 -1.78
C SER A 100 -9.44 -8.67 -2.55
N ALA A 101 -8.91 -7.45 -2.75
CA ALA A 101 -9.59 -6.44 -3.55
C ALA A 101 -9.69 -6.84 -5.02
N LEU A 102 -8.62 -7.38 -5.61
CA LEU A 102 -8.65 -7.89 -6.98
C LEU A 102 -9.60 -9.07 -7.09
N GLN A 103 -9.53 -10.05 -6.17
CA GLN A 103 -10.44 -11.20 -6.18
C GLN A 103 -11.91 -10.76 -6.13
N PHE A 104 -12.23 -9.78 -5.26
CA PHE A 104 -13.58 -9.20 -5.22
C PHE A 104 -14.03 -8.64 -6.58
N LEU A 105 -13.14 -7.97 -7.31
CA LEU A 105 -13.44 -7.44 -8.64
C LEU A 105 -13.60 -8.56 -9.68
N LEU A 106 -12.75 -9.58 -9.64
CA LEU A 106 -12.84 -10.74 -10.52
C LEU A 106 -14.19 -11.45 -10.33
N ASP A 107 -14.57 -11.71 -9.09
CA ASP A 107 -15.85 -12.35 -8.75
C ASP A 107 -17.04 -11.48 -9.16
N LYS A 108 -16.99 -10.16 -8.85
CA LYS A 108 -18.07 -9.21 -9.16
C LYS A 108 -18.33 -9.07 -10.67
N TYR A 109 -17.29 -9.13 -11.48
CA TYR A 109 -17.38 -8.95 -12.92
C TYR A 109 -17.28 -10.28 -13.68
N GLU A 110 -17.26 -11.42 -12.97
CA GLU A 110 -17.14 -12.77 -13.55
C GLU A 110 -15.92 -12.94 -14.48
N ILE A 111 -14.80 -12.25 -14.11
CA ILE A 111 -13.54 -12.30 -14.85
C ILE A 111 -12.71 -13.48 -14.34
N LYS A 112 -12.21 -14.31 -15.27
CA LYS A 112 -11.36 -15.44 -14.92
C LYS A 112 -9.90 -15.04 -14.74
N PRO A 113 -9.10 -15.82 -13.97
CA PRO A 113 -7.67 -15.55 -13.77
C PRO A 113 -6.82 -15.48 -15.03
N ASP A 114 -7.27 -16.08 -16.15
CA ASP A 114 -6.61 -16.04 -17.45
C ASP A 114 -7.05 -14.86 -18.34
N GLU A 115 -8.03 -14.10 -17.89
CA GLU A 115 -8.51 -12.88 -18.56
C GLU A 115 -7.94 -11.60 -17.95
N VAL A 116 -7.09 -11.72 -16.93
CA VAL A 116 -6.51 -10.59 -16.18
C VAL A 116 -4.99 -10.63 -16.22
N MET A 117 -4.39 -9.46 -16.35
CA MET A 117 -2.95 -9.24 -16.27
C MET A 117 -2.64 -8.30 -15.11
N VAL A 118 -1.66 -8.65 -14.28
CA VAL A 118 -1.25 -7.87 -13.11
C VAL A 118 0.24 -7.60 -13.10
N PHE A 119 0.63 -6.45 -12.54
CA PHE A 119 2.02 -6.05 -12.34
C PHE A 119 2.24 -5.66 -10.89
N GLY A 120 3.36 -6.09 -10.32
CA GLY A 120 3.71 -5.79 -8.93
C GLY A 120 5.21 -5.62 -8.72
N ASP A 121 5.60 -4.89 -7.69
CA ASP A 121 7.01 -4.65 -7.37
C ASP A 121 7.33 -4.83 -5.87
N ASN A 122 6.34 -4.94 -5.01
CA ASN A 122 6.53 -5.00 -3.57
C ASN A 122 5.73 -6.13 -2.91
N ILE A 123 5.99 -6.39 -1.64
CA ILE A 123 5.40 -7.49 -0.84
C ILE A 123 3.87 -7.40 -0.78
N ASN A 124 3.31 -6.19 -0.70
CA ASN A 124 1.86 -5.98 -0.70
C ASN A 124 1.17 -6.34 -2.03
N ASP A 125 1.93 -6.64 -3.09
CA ASP A 125 1.41 -7.08 -4.38
C ASP A 125 1.32 -8.61 -4.51
N LEU A 126 1.92 -9.38 -3.59
CA LEU A 126 1.98 -10.85 -3.67
C LEU A 126 0.59 -11.49 -3.82
N GLY A 127 -0.38 -11.03 -3.00
CA GLY A 127 -1.75 -11.52 -3.10
C GLY A 127 -2.40 -11.23 -4.44
N MET A 128 -2.15 -10.07 -5.02
CA MET A 128 -2.65 -9.67 -6.34
C MET A 128 -1.99 -10.50 -7.47
N LEU A 129 -0.68 -10.74 -7.39
CA LEU A 129 0.04 -11.57 -8.35
C LEU A 129 -0.49 -13.02 -8.37
N ALA A 130 -0.92 -13.54 -7.22
CA ALA A 130 -1.50 -14.88 -7.11
C ALA A 130 -2.90 -15.01 -7.74
N CYS A 131 -3.64 -13.92 -7.93
CA CYS A 131 -4.98 -13.92 -8.51
C CYS A 131 -4.99 -14.05 -10.04
N ALA A 132 -3.87 -13.81 -10.72
CA ALA A 132 -3.80 -13.74 -12.19
C ALA A 132 -2.85 -14.78 -12.76
N LYS A 133 -3.24 -15.39 -13.90
CA LYS A 133 -2.36 -16.29 -14.65
C LYS A 133 -1.22 -15.50 -15.32
N GLU A 134 -1.53 -14.32 -15.86
CA GLU A 134 -0.57 -13.39 -16.44
C GLU A 134 -0.12 -12.38 -15.37
N SER A 135 0.77 -12.82 -14.46
CA SER A 135 1.34 -11.98 -13.41
C SER A 135 2.80 -11.65 -13.68
N TYR A 136 3.16 -10.38 -13.53
CA TYR A 136 4.47 -9.83 -13.86
C TYR A 136 5.09 -9.10 -12.68
N ALA A 137 6.24 -9.55 -12.22
CA ALA A 137 7.07 -8.76 -11.33
C ALA A 137 7.86 -7.72 -12.12
N ILE A 138 7.96 -6.49 -11.63
CA ILE A 138 8.83 -5.47 -12.22
C ILE A 138 10.31 -5.86 -12.00
N GLY A 139 11.18 -5.64 -12.98
CA GLY A 139 12.58 -6.06 -12.94
C GLY A 139 13.39 -5.52 -11.75
N SER A 140 12.96 -4.41 -11.15
CA SER A 140 13.53 -3.85 -9.91
C SER A 140 12.84 -4.34 -8.62
N ALA A 141 11.85 -5.23 -8.71
CA ALA A 141 11.14 -5.77 -7.56
C ALA A 141 12.05 -6.60 -6.64
N ARG A 142 11.61 -6.80 -5.40
CA ARG A 142 12.25 -7.72 -4.44
C ARG A 142 12.24 -9.16 -4.98
N ASP A 143 13.18 -9.96 -4.55
CA ASP A 143 13.34 -11.35 -5.06
C ASP A 143 12.11 -12.22 -4.73
N GLU A 144 11.48 -12.02 -3.56
CA GLU A 144 10.26 -12.74 -3.19
C GLU A 144 9.11 -12.44 -4.18
N VAL A 145 9.02 -11.20 -4.65
CA VAL A 145 7.99 -10.77 -5.62
C VAL A 145 8.26 -11.39 -6.99
N LYS A 146 9.54 -11.44 -7.42
CA LYS A 146 9.94 -12.07 -8.68
C LYS A 146 9.68 -13.58 -8.68
N GLN A 147 9.86 -14.24 -7.53
CA GLN A 147 9.60 -15.67 -7.38
C GLN A 147 8.11 -16.00 -7.36
N ALA A 148 7.26 -15.09 -6.88
CA ALA A 148 5.82 -15.27 -6.79
C ALA A 148 5.08 -14.99 -8.12
N ALA A 149 5.65 -14.18 -9.00
CA ALA A 149 5.06 -13.86 -10.29
C ALA A 149 5.34 -14.95 -11.34
N ALA A 150 4.43 -15.12 -12.31
CA ALA A 150 4.64 -16.03 -13.43
C ALA A 150 5.77 -15.56 -14.37
N HIS A 151 5.96 -14.25 -14.47
CA HIS A 151 6.93 -13.61 -15.38
C HIS A 151 7.65 -12.45 -14.67
N VAL A 152 8.80 -12.06 -15.24
CA VAL A 152 9.52 -10.85 -14.83
C VAL A 152 9.59 -9.90 -16.01
N ALA A 153 9.01 -8.72 -15.85
CA ALA A 153 9.09 -7.63 -16.83
C ALA A 153 10.42 -6.86 -16.67
N ASP A 154 10.76 -6.03 -17.65
CA ASP A 154 11.88 -5.09 -17.53
C ASP A 154 11.60 -4.05 -16.43
N THR A 155 12.61 -3.27 -16.07
CA THR A 155 12.48 -2.23 -15.05
C THR A 155 11.53 -1.10 -15.48
N MET A 156 11.02 -0.33 -14.51
CA MET A 156 10.21 0.86 -14.78
C MET A 156 10.94 1.87 -15.67
N ARG A 157 12.24 2.06 -15.45
CA ARG A 157 13.09 2.96 -16.28
C ARG A 157 13.12 2.54 -17.74
N ASN A 158 13.07 1.25 -18.00
CA ASN A 158 13.06 0.66 -19.32
C ASN A 158 11.64 0.43 -19.87
N GLN A 159 10.62 1.02 -19.22
CA GLN A 159 9.22 0.89 -19.63
C GLN A 159 8.73 -0.57 -19.65
N GLY A 160 9.11 -1.39 -18.67
CA GLY A 160 8.81 -2.83 -18.64
C GLY A 160 7.34 -3.16 -18.82
N VAL A 161 6.45 -2.49 -18.10
CA VAL A 161 4.99 -2.66 -18.22
C VAL A 161 4.51 -2.37 -19.67
N ILE A 162 4.97 -1.27 -20.27
CA ILE A 162 4.56 -0.86 -21.62
C ILE A 162 5.04 -1.86 -22.67
N LYS A 163 6.25 -2.43 -22.51
CA LYS A 163 6.75 -3.47 -23.40
C LYS A 163 5.86 -4.71 -23.38
N VAL A 164 5.55 -5.21 -22.18
CA VAL A 164 4.65 -6.37 -22.01
C VAL A 164 3.28 -6.11 -22.62
N LEU A 165 2.67 -4.94 -22.33
CA LEU A 165 1.36 -4.58 -22.89
C LEU A 165 1.39 -4.55 -24.43
N LYS A 166 2.44 -3.99 -25.04
CA LYS A 166 2.59 -3.97 -26.50
C LYS A 166 2.75 -5.36 -27.08
N GLU A 167 3.52 -6.22 -26.43
CA GLU A 167 3.76 -7.59 -26.88
C GLU A 167 2.51 -8.48 -26.77
N GLN A 168 1.70 -8.27 -25.74
CA GLN A 168 0.53 -9.12 -25.48
C GLN A 168 -0.76 -8.60 -26.12
N LEU A 169 -0.96 -7.27 -26.21
CA LEU A 169 -2.23 -6.68 -26.63
C LEU A 169 -2.20 -6.09 -28.05
N LEU A 170 -1.03 -5.83 -28.64
CA LEU A 170 -0.89 -5.20 -29.94
C LEU A 170 -0.33 -6.14 -31.01
N LYS A 171 -0.61 -7.44 -30.90
CA LYS A 171 -0.27 -8.46 -31.90
C LYS A 171 -1.24 -8.42 -33.05
#